data_db14615fe54e2a91cd4b92714508e37c
#
_entry.id   db14615fe54e2a91cd4b92714508e37c
#
_cell.length_a   1.000
_cell.length_b   1.000
_cell.length_c   1.000
_cell.angle_alpha   90.00
_cell.angle_beta   90.00
_cell.angle_gamma   90.00
#
_symmetry.space_group_name_H-M   'P 1'
#
loop_
_entity.id
_entity.type
_entity.pdbx_description
1 polymer ?
#
loop_
_entity_poly.entity_id
_entity_poly.type
_entity_poly.pdbx_seq_one_letter_code
_entity_poly.pdbx_strand_id
1 'polypeptide(L)'
;MNKLFALCSLVLITAVGCAGADVRPIVDMKGVNEAAYEKDLQECQVYAKEQSGMGETAAKGAGAGAVVGGLLGLVTGGHKTGIVQAAGAGAVIGGAGGAFSGNQAQEAVVKRCLGGRGYKVLN
;
A
#
# COMPACT_ATOMS: atom_id res chain seq x y z
N MET A 1 -8.35 -10.55 30.91
CA MET A 1 -7.72 -9.42 30.21
C MET A 1 -6.52 -9.86 29.37
N ASN A 2 -5.59 -10.64 29.92
CA ASN A 2 -4.37 -11.05 29.20
C ASN A 2 -4.57 -11.93 27.96
N LYS A 3 -5.58 -12.80 27.91
CA LYS A 3 -5.84 -13.67 26.75
C LYS A 3 -6.39 -12.90 25.54
N LEU A 4 -7.19 -11.86 25.77
CA LEU A 4 -7.71 -10.98 24.70
C LEU A 4 -6.60 -10.11 24.09
N PHE A 5 -5.70 -9.60 24.93
CA PHE A 5 -4.53 -8.84 24.47
C PHE A 5 -3.56 -9.71 23.66
N ALA A 6 -3.34 -10.96 24.05
CA ALA A 6 -2.50 -11.90 23.32
C ALA A 6 -3.09 -12.28 21.95
N LEU A 7 -4.41 -12.46 21.86
CA LEU A 7 -5.10 -12.73 20.58
C LEU A 7 -5.08 -11.51 19.66
N CYS A 8 -5.29 -10.31 20.18
CA CYS A 8 -5.21 -9.07 19.38
C CYS A 8 -3.80 -8.82 18.87
N SER A 9 -2.77 -9.11 19.67
CA SER A 9 -1.35 -8.98 19.30
C SER A 9 -0.95 -9.98 18.20
N LEU A 10 -1.49 -11.21 18.26
CA LEU A 10 -1.22 -12.24 17.26
C LEU A 10 -1.86 -11.92 15.90
N VAL A 11 -3.06 -11.35 15.90
CA VAL A 11 -3.77 -10.93 14.68
C VAL A 11 -3.08 -9.73 14.02
N LEU A 12 -2.51 -8.80 14.79
CA LEU A 12 -1.77 -7.67 14.23
C LEU A 12 -0.49 -8.09 13.48
N ILE A 13 0.19 -9.15 13.94
CA ILE A 13 1.44 -9.61 13.33
C ILE A 13 1.20 -10.28 11.98
N THR A 14 0.04 -10.92 11.78
CA THR A 14 -0.30 -11.57 10.50
C THR A 14 -0.77 -10.59 9.41
N ALA A 15 -1.20 -9.39 9.77
CA ALA A 15 -1.69 -8.37 8.82
C ALA A 15 -0.55 -7.61 8.10
N VAL A 16 0.69 -7.66 8.59
CA VAL A 16 1.82 -6.90 8.02
C VAL A 16 2.44 -7.62 6.80
N GLY A 17 2.05 -8.86 6.51
CA GLY A 17 2.70 -9.69 5.48
C GLY A 17 2.32 -9.41 4.02
N CYS A 18 1.33 -8.56 3.71
CA CYS A 18 0.86 -8.35 2.34
C CYS A 18 1.14 -6.95 1.74
N ALA A 19 1.86 -6.09 2.43
CA ALA A 19 2.17 -4.75 1.95
C ALA A 19 3.43 -4.75 1.09
N GLY A 20 3.29 -5.05 -0.18
CA GLY A 20 4.36 -4.88 -1.15
C GLY A 20 4.43 -5.98 -2.19
N ALA A 21 3.37 -6.16 -2.98
CA ALA A 21 3.52 -6.88 -4.24
C ALA A 21 4.50 -6.10 -5.11
N ASP A 22 5.68 -6.67 -5.38
CA ASP A 22 6.63 -6.08 -6.29
C ASP A 22 5.96 -5.91 -7.66
N VAL A 23 5.85 -4.67 -8.10
CA VAL A 23 5.24 -4.33 -9.38
C VAL A 23 6.13 -4.86 -10.50
N ARG A 24 5.60 -5.80 -11.28
CA ARG A 24 6.29 -6.39 -12.42
C ARG A 24 5.49 -6.11 -13.70
N PRO A 25 5.81 -5.03 -14.44
CA PRO A 25 5.13 -4.73 -15.69
C PRO A 25 5.45 -5.77 -16.76
N ILE A 26 4.54 -5.92 -17.72
CA ILE A 26 4.74 -6.81 -18.86
C ILE A 26 5.63 -6.12 -19.88
N VAL A 27 6.78 -6.72 -20.17
CA VAL A 27 7.77 -6.20 -21.13
C VAL A 27 7.95 -7.19 -22.27
N ASP A 28 8.12 -6.68 -23.49
CA ASP A 28 8.50 -7.50 -24.64
C ASP A 28 9.95 -7.96 -24.49
N MET A 29 10.13 -9.23 -24.17
CA MET A 29 11.45 -9.84 -23.94
C MET A 29 12.20 -10.20 -25.22
N LYS A 30 11.65 -9.92 -26.40
CA LYS A 30 12.28 -10.26 -27.68
C LYS A 30 13.59 -9.49 -27.89
N GLY A 31 14.71 -10.19 -27.83
CA GLY A 31 16.04 -9.57 -27.97
C GLY A 31 16.59 -8.91 -26.70
N VAL A 32 15.92 -9.07 -25.57
CA VAL A 32 16.34 -8.52 -24.29
C VAL A 32 17.16 -9.55 -23.51
N ASN A 33 18.26 -9.11 -22.90
CA ASN A 33 19.03 -9.93 -21.95
C ASN A 33 18.27 -10.00 -20.61
N GLU A 34 17.82 -11.20 -20.25
CA GLU A 34 17.01 -11.42 -19.04
C GLU A 34 17.73 -10.99 -17.74
N ALA A 35 19.02 -11.26 -17.63
CA ALA A 35 19.80 -10.87 -16.45
C ALA A 35 19.94 -9.34 -16.32
N ALA A 36 20.11 -8.65 -17.44
CA ALA A 36 20.14 -7.19 -17.45
C ALA A 36 18.75 -6.60 -17.09
N TYR A 37 17.68 -7.19 -17.64
CA TYR A 37 16.31 -6.80 -17.33
C TYR A 37 15.97 -6.95 -15.84
N GLU A 38 16.30 -8.09 -15.22
CA GLU A 38 16.02 -8.31 -13.80
C GLU A 38 16.74 -7.28 -12.91
N LYS A 39 18.00 -6.96 -13.23
CA LYS A 39 18.75 -5.91 -12.53
C LYS A 39 18.08 -4.54 -12.68
N ASP A 40 17.74 -4.17 -13.91
CA ASP A 40 17.08 -2.90 -14.22
C ASP A 40 15.71 -2.81 -13.58
N LEU A 41 14.97 -3.90 -13.55
CA LEU A 41 13.67 -3.99 -12.87
C LEU A 41 13.81 -3.73 -11.37
N GLN A 42 14.77 -4.38 -10.71
CA GLN A 42 15.02 -4.17 -9.27
C GLN A 42 15.38 -2.71 -8.97
N GLU A 43 16.25 -2.11 -9.75
CA GLU A 43 16.62 -0.69 -9.59
C GLU A 43 15.42 0.23 -9.78
N CYS A 44 14.59 -0.01 -10.80
CA CYS A 44 13.38 0.76 -11.04
C CYS A 44 12.33 0.58 -9.93
N GLN A 45 12.22 -0.61 -9.33
CA GLN A 45 11.33 -0.87 -8.19
C GLN A 45 11.80 -0.14 -6.93
N VAL A 46 13.10 -0.15 -6.63
CA VAL A 46 13.67 0.62 -5.50
C VAL A 46 13.36 2.10 -5.68
N TYR A 47 13.66 2.64 -6.85
CA TYR A 47 13.38 4.04 -7.19
C TYR A 47 11.89 4.38 -7.06
N ALA A 48 11.02 3.51 -7.54
CA ALA A 48 9.58 3.69 -7.44
C ALA A 48 9.08 3.66 -5.98
N LYS A 49 9.63 2.80 -5.13
CA LYS A 49 9.31 2.76 -3.69
C LYS A 49 9.66 4.08 -3.00
N GLU A 50 10.80 4.66 -3.32
CA GLU A 50 11.23 5.96 -2.79
C GLU A 50 10.34 7.11 -3.28
N GLN A 51 9.98 7.11 -4.55
CA GLN A 51 9.18 8.17 -5.16
C GLN A 51 7.67 8.07 -4.87
N SER A 52 7.12 6.88 -4.71
CA SER A 52 5.68 6.70 -4.53
C SER A 52 5.16 7.12 -3.17
N GLY A 53 6.03 7.26 -2.18
CA GLY A 53 5.64 7.61 -0.80
C GLY A 53 4.55 6.67 -0.25
N MET A 54 4.54 5.39 -0.65
CA MET A 54 3.45 4.45 -0.35
C MET A 54 3.15 4.33 1.14
N GLY A 55 4.20 4.34 1.99
CA GLY A 55 4.02 4.36 3.44
C GLY A 55 3.36 5.64 3.93
N GLU A 56 3.70 6.77 3.35
CA GLU A 56 3.14 8.09 3.69
C GLU A 56 1.68 8.20 3.22
N THR A 57 1.35 7.74 2.01
CA THR A 57 -0.03 7.76 1.50
C THR A 57 -0.94 6.81 2.28
N ALA A 58 -0.44 5.63 2.67
CA ALA A 58 -1.16 4.71 3.55
C ALA A 58 -1.39 5.32 4.94
N ALA A 59 -0.39 5.97 5.54
CA ALA A 59 -0.52 6.63 6.82
C ALA A 59 -1.49 7.82 6.77
N LYS A 60 -1.42 8.64 5.72
CA LYS A 60 -2.38 9.75 5.49
C LYS A 60 -3.80 9.22 5.30
N GLY A 61 -3.98 8.15 4.52
CA GLY A 61 -5.27 7.50 4.30
C GLY A 61 -5.84 6.92 5.60
N ALA A 62 -5.02 6.25 6.41
CA ALA A 62 -5.43 5.74 7.70
C ALA A 62 -5.82 6.85 8.67
N GLY A 63 -5.06 7.94 8.73
CA GLY A 63 -5.36 9.11 9.55
C GLY A 63 -6.68 9.78 9.13
N ALA A 64 -6.86 10.05 7.85
CA ALA A 64 -8.08 10.63 7.31
C ALA A 64 -9.29 9.72 7.55
N GLY A 65 -9.15 8.42 7.30
CA GLY A 65 -10.19 7.43 7.54
C GLY A 65 -10.59 7.33 9.01
N ALA A 66 -9.63 7.39 9.93
CA ALA A 66 -9.90 7.39 11.36
C ALA A 66 -10.70 8.62 11.81
N VAL A 67 -10.35 9.81 11.29
CA VAL A 67 -11.08 11.06 11.57
C VAL A 67 -12.52 10.97 11.06
N VAL A 68 -12.71 10.58 9.81
CA VAL A 68 -14.04 10.44 9.21
C VAL A 68 -14.87 9.39 9.93
N GLY A 69 -14.30 8.21 10.21
CA GLY A 69 -14.96 7.14 10.96
C GLY A 69 -15.34 7.56 12.38
N GLY A 70 -14.45 8.28 13.06
CA GLY A 70 -14.70 8.81 14.40
C GLY A 70 -15.84 9.84 14.42
N LEU A 71 -15.86 10.78 13.46
CA LEU A 71 -16.92 11.77 13.32
C LEU A 71 -18.28 11.13 13.02
N LEU A 72 -18.32 10.16 12.11
CA LEU A 72 -19.53 9.40 11.83
C LEU A 72 -20.04 8.67 13.07
N GLY A 73 -19.14 8.05 13.85
CA GLY A 73 -19.48 7.40 15.11
C GLY A 73 -20.11 8.37 16.13
N LEU A 74 -19.61 9.62 16.19
CA LEU A 74 -20.19 10.67 17.05
C LEU A 74 -21.59 11.07 16.61
N VAL A 75 -21.80 11.32 15.30
CA VAL A 75 -23.09 11.78 14.76
C VAL A 75 -24.19 10.71 14.87
N THR A 76 -23.81 9.42 14.78
CA THR A 76 -24.76 8.30 14.92
C THR A 76 -25.10 7.97 16.38
N GLY A 77 -24.67 8.79 17.35
CA GLY A 77 -24.99 8.63 18.77
C GLY A 77 -24.29 7.44 19.42
N GLY A 78 -23.14 7.04 18.89
CA GLY A 78 -22.35 5.92 19.38
C GLY A 78 -21.81 6.14 20.79
N HIS A 79 -21.85 5.08 21.62
CA HIS A 79 -21.12 5.05 22.88
C HIS A 79 -19.60 5.08 22.60
N LYS A 80 -18.80 5.46 23.58
CA LYS A 80 -17.32 5.55 23.44
C LYS A 80 -16.70 4.36 22.71
N THR A 81 -17.15 3.14 22.96
CA THR A 81 -16.71 1.92 22.29
C THR A 81 -17.05 1.91 20.79
N GLY A 82 -18.26 2.38 20.42
CA GLY A 82 -18.69 2.44 19.02
C GLY A 82 -17.89 3.47 18.22
N ILE A 83 -17.56 4.61 18.81
CA ILE A 83 -16.73 5.64 18.19
C ILE A 83 -15.32 5.11 17.91
N VAL A 84 -14.70 4.42 18.87
CA VAL A 84 -13.37 3.82 18.69
C VAL A 84 -13.40 2.73 17.62
N GLN A 85 -14.43 1.90 17.57
CA GLN A 85 -14.58 0.89 16.51
C GLN A 85 -14.77 1.52 15.13
N ALA A 86 -15.59 2.58 15.01
CA ALA A 86 -15.81 3.28 13.75
C ALA A 86 -14.53 3.98 13.26
N ALA A 87 -13.77 4.61 14.17
CA ALA A 87 -12.50 5.22 13.84
C ALA A 87 -11.47 4.16 13.40
N GLY A 88 -11.42 3.02 14.09
CA GLY A 88 -10.53 1.92 13.73
C GLY A 88 -10.87 1.32 12.37
N ALA A 89 -12.15 1.08 12.07
CA ALA A 89 -12.59 0.60 10.75
C ALA A 89 -12.27 1.62 9.65
N GLY A 90 -12.50 2.91 9.90
CA GLY A 90 -12.15 3.98 8.96
C GLY A 90 -10.64 4.04 8.69
N ALA A 91 -9.81 3.87 9.72
CA ALA A 91 -8.37 3.83 9.57
C ALA A 91 -7.89 2.66 8.69
N VAL A 92 -8.48 1.47 8.87
CA VAL A 92 -8.14 0.28 8.07
C VAL A 92 -8.55 0.49 6.61
N ILE A 93 -9.77 0.97 6.35
CA ILE A 93 -10.27 1.22 5.00
C ILE A 93 -9.46 2.34 4.32
N GLY A 94 -9.21 3.44 5.03
CA GLY A 94 -8.43 4.57 4.51
C GLY A 94 -6.96 4.19 4.27
N GLY A 95 -6.37 3.41 5.16
CA GLY A 95 -5.01 2.90 5.00
C GLY A 95 -4.87 1.96 3.80
N ALA A 96 -5.82 1.05 3.60
CA ALA A 96 -5.86 0.17 2.43
C ALA A 96 -6.05 0.95 1.14
N GLY A 97 -6.94 1.95 1.11
CA GLY A 97 -7.13 2.85 -0.04
C GLY A 97 -5.88 3.65 -0.38
N GLY A 98 -5.20 4.18 0.64
CA GLY A 98 -3.94 4.89 0.48
C GLY A 98 -2.83 3.99 -0.06
N ALA A 99 -2.72 2.76 0.44
CA ALA A 99 -1.77 1.77 -0.05
C ALA A 99 -2.04 1.39 -1.52
N PHE A 100 -3.32 1.21 -1.88
CA PHE A 100 -3.71 0.92 -3.25
C PHE A 100 -3.33 2.05 -4.20
N SER A 101 -3.57 3.31 -3.84
CA SER A 101 -3.16 4.48 -4.62
C SER A 101 -1.64 4.56 -4.75
N GLY A 102 -0.89 4.25 -3.69
CA GLY A 102 0.57 4.16 -3.71
C GLY A 102 1.08 3.09 -4.66
N ASN A 103 0.44 1.92 -4.72
CA ASN A 103 0.79 0.86 -5.66
C ASN A 103 0.62 1.28 -7.13
N GLN A 104 -0.46 1.98 -7.46
CA GLN A 104 -0.66 2.50 -8.82
C GLN A 104 0.41 3.54 -9.19
N ALA A 105 0.74 4.44 -8.28
CA ALA A 105 1.82 5.42 -8.48
C ALA A 105 3.17 4.71 -8.69
N GLN A 106 3.47 3.70 -7.88
CA GLN A 106 4.69 2.89 -8.01
C GLN A 106 4.76 2.20 -9.37
N GLU A 107 3.67 1.59 -9.82
CA GLU A 107 3.59 0.94 -11.14
C GLU A 107 3.89 1.92 -12.27
N ALA A 108 3.31 3.10 -12.23
CA ALA A 108 3.56 4.14 -13.24
C ALA A 108 5.04 4.57 -13.28
N VAL A 109 5.69 4.68 -12.11
CA VAL A 109 7.12 5.03 -12.03
C VAL A 109 7.99 3.90 -12.60
N VAL A 110 7.71 2.64 -12.24
CA VAL A 110 8.46 1.47 -12.78
C VAL A 110 8.34 1.41 -14.30
N LYS A 111 7.14 1.57 -14.84
CA LYS A 111 6.90 1.57 -16.31
C LYS A 111 7.70 2.67 -17.00
N ARG A 112 7.68 3.89 -16.47
CA ARG A 112 8.45 5.02 -17.03
C ARG A 112 9.96 4.78 -16.93
N CYS A 113 10.43 4.24 -15.82
CA CYS A 113 11.85 3.93 -15.62
C CYS A 113 12.34 2.90 -16.63
N LEU A 114 11.63 1.79 -16.80
CA LEU A 114 11.97 0.75 -17.77
C LEU A 114 11.87 1.26 -19.21
N GLY A 115 10.82 2.03 -19.53
CA GLY A 115 10.69 2.69 -20.86
C GLY A 115 11.85 3.63 -21.16
N GLY A 116 12.33 4.40 -20.16
CA GLY A 116 13.51 5.26 -20.29
C GLY A 116 14.82 4.50 -20.50
N ARG A 117 14.91 3.23 -20.09
CA ARG A 117 16.03 2.33 -20.36
C ARG A 117 15.93 1.57 -21.67
N GLY A 118 14.89 1.81 -22.46
CA GLY A 118 14.69 1.22 -23.77
C GLY A 118 13.87 -0.06 -23.82
N TYR A 119 13.28 -0.47 -22.69
CA TYR A 119 12.36 -1.61 -22.66
C TYR A 119 11.00 -1.26 -23.22
N LYS A 120 10.44 -2.15 -24.03
CA LYS A 120 9.09 -1.99 -24.58
C LYS A 120 8.07 -2.53 -23.58
N VAL A 121 7.48 -1.64 -22.81
CA VAL A 121 6.42 -1.96 -21.84
C VAL A 121 5.09 -2.09 -22.57
N LEU A 122 4.34 -3.18 -22.33
CA LEU A 122 3.14 -3.56 -23.09
C LEU A 122 1.82 -3.21 -22.39
N ASN A 123 1.83 -2.90 -21.09
CA ASN A 123 0.61 -2.59 -20.31
C ASN A 123 0.61 -1.19 -19.71
#